data_3ad21ce40a8004a155262f62aa956038
#
_entry.id   3ad21ce40a8004a155262f62aa956038
#
_cell.length_a   1.000
_cell.length_b   1.000
_cell.length_c   1.000
_cell.angle_alpha   90.00
_cell.angle_beta   90.00
_cell.angle_gamma   90.00
#
_symmetry.space_group_name_H-M   'P 1'
#
loop_
_entity.id
_entity.type
_entity.pdbx_description
1 polymer ?
#
loop_
_entity_poly.entity_id
_entity_poly.type
_entity_poly.pdbx_seq_one_letter_code
_entity_poly.pdbx_strand_id
1 'polypeptide(L)'
;SLPKKPFNLSLIDKAGLTDAAKRVFLEVHKRFDADRDGALSPKELDALQLVCQGEPLGDEGCKTLLSQFETNDKGYLTLNGFYHLYFNEAENNPESVGDELLRLGYNPETLQALLPVADMAAALRSTNW
;
A
#
# COMPACT_ATOMS: atom_id res chain seq x y z
N SER A 1 -26.21 15.43 -10.22
CA SER A 1 -25.26 14.35 -10.45
C SER A 1 -25.07 13.55 -9.18
N LEU A 2 -24.66 12.35 -9.36
CA LEU A 2 -24.43 11.49 -8.23
C LEU A 2 -23.20 11.97 -7.47
N PRO A 3 -23.27 11.98 -6.16
CA PRO A 3 -22.10 12.29 -5.38
C PRO A 3 -21.05 11.23 -5.61
N LYS A 4 -19.83 11.64 -5.64
CA LYS A 4 -18.74 10.70 -5.74
C LYS A 4 -18.67 9.88 -4.48
N LYS A 5 -18.59 8.59 -4.63
CA LYS A 5 -18.36 7.75 -3.50
C LYS A 5 -16.92 7.87 -3.10
N PRO A 6 -16.63 8.13 -1.84
CA PRO A 6 -15.25 8.16 -1.42
C PRO A 6 -14.64 6.78 -1.55
N PHE A 7 -13.41 6.73 -2.02
CA PHE A 7 -12.68 5.47 -2.12
C PHE A 7 -12.48 4.83 -0.76
N ASN A 8 -12.52 5.63 0.29
CA ASN A 8 -12.21 5.14 1.62
C ASN A 8 -13.34 4.39 2.31
N LEU A 9 -14.47 4.22 1.65
CA LEU A 9 -15.62 3.55 2.29
C LEU A 9 -15.26 2.16 2.80
N SER A 10 -14.39 1.45 2.12
CA SER A 10 -13.96 0.12 2.52
C SER A 10 -12.63 0.11 3.23
N LEU A 11 -12.00 1.26 3.40
CA LEU A 11 -10.65 1.34 3.96
C LEU A 11 -10.65 1.62 5.45
N ILE A 12 -11.52 2.52 5.90
CA ILE A 12 -11.51 2.93 7.30
C ILE A 12 -12.92 2.93 7.88
N ASP A 13 -12.99 2.74 9.19
CA ASP A 13 -14.22 2.87 9.94
C ASP A 13 -13.89 3.57 11.26
N LYS A 14 -14.80 3.52 12.22
CA LYS A 14 -14.61 4.21 13.51
C LYS A 14 -13.41 3.69 14.28
N ALA A 15 -13.04 2.45 14.06
CA ALA A 15 -11.94 1.82 14.79
C ALA A 15 -10.59 1.98 14.10
N GLY A 16 -10.58 2.48 12.86
CA GLY A 16 -9.35 2.63 12.09
C GLY A 16 -9.47 1.93 10.75
N LEU A 17 -8.41 1.28 10.31
CA LEU A 17 -8.47 0.50 9.07
C LEU A 17 -9.42 -0.68 9.26
N THR A 18 -10.25 -0.93 8.24
CA THR A 18 -11.10 -2.11 8.25
C THR A 18 -10.26 -3.38 8.14
N ASP A 19 -10.85 -4.51 8.52
CA ASP A 19 -10.15 -5.80 8.38
C ASP A 19 -9.78 -6.07 6.94
N ALA A 20 -10.65 -5.71 6.00
CA ALA A 20 -10.38 -5.90 4.58
C ALA A 20 -9.16 -5.06 4.15
N ALA A 21 -9.10 -3.82 4.60
CA ALA A 21 -7.97 -2.95 4.29
C ALA A 21 -6.68 -3.47 4.91
N LYS A 22 -6.74 -3.92 6.15
CA LYS A 22 -5.55 -4.48 6.80
C LYS A 22 -5.02 -5.67 6.05
N ARG A 23 -5.92 -6.50 5.52
CA ARG A 23 -5.50 -7.67 4.74
C ARG A 23 -4.75 -7.26 3.48
N VAL A 24 -5.25 -6.24 2.79
CA VAL A 24 -4.58 -5.73 1.61
C VAL A 24 -3.21 -5.17 1.96
N PHE A 25 -3.14 -4.32 2.97
CA PHE A 25 -1.88 -3.68 3.31
C PHE A 25 -0.88 -4.67 3.90
N LEU A 26 -1.36 -5.73 4.56
CA LEU A 26 -0.48 -6.82 4.96
C LEU A 26 0.18 -7.47 3.75
N GLU A 27 -0.61 -7.75 2.72
CA GLU A 27 -0.08 -8.34 1.50
C GLU A 27 0.90 -7.42 0.80
N VAL A 28 0.58 -6.14 0.74
CA VAL A 28 1.49 -5.15 0.14
C VAL A 28 2.79 -5.08 0.92
N HIS A 29 2.69 -5.02 2.24
CA HIS A 29 3.88 -4.97 3.09
C HIS A 29 4.77 -6.20 2.84
N LYS A 30 4.18 -7.38 2.81
CA LYS A 30 4.93 -8.60 2.53
C LYS A 30 5.58 -8.59 1.16
N ARG A 31 4.88 -8.04 0.17
CA ARG A 31 5.40 -7.97 -1.19
C ARG A 31 6.68 -7.15 -1.26
N PHE A 32 6.72 -6.04 -0.54
CA PHE A 32 7.86 -5.13 -0.61
C PHE A 32 8.91 -5.40 0.47
N ASP A 33 8.62 -6.28 1.41
CA ASP A 33 9.57 -6.72 2.44
C ASP A 33 10.49 -7.79 1.85
N ALA A 34 11.42 -7.37 1.03
CA ALA A 34 12.22 -8.29 0.22
C ALA A 34 13.09 -9.22 1.05
N ASP A 35 13.61 -8.74 2.17
CA ASP A 35 14.47 -9.54 3.04
C ASP A 35 13.68 -10.28 4.13
N ARG A 36 12.36 -10.08 4.16
CA ARG A 36 11.46 -10.78 5.07
C ARG A 36 11.80 -10.56 6.55
N ASP A 37 12.22 -9.36 6.88
CA ASP A 37 12.52 -9.03 8.27
C ASP A 37 11.33 -8.45 9.04
N GLY A 38 10.19 -8.32 8.38
CA GLY A 38 8.97 -7.83 9.00
C GLY A 38 8.83 -6.32 9.00
N ALA A 39 9.73 -5.61 8.36
CA ALA A 39 9.68 -4.15 8.31
C ALA A 39 10.21 -3.68 6.96
N LEU A 40 9.83 -2.47 6.57
CA LEU A 40 10.26 -1.91 5.29
C LEU A 40 11.43 -0.96 5.51
N SER A 41 12.55 -1.27 4.89
CA SER A 41 13.73 -0.40 4.89
C SER A 41 13.50 0.79 3.96
N PRO A 42 14.36 1.83 4.02
CA PRO A 42 14.25 2.93 3.08
C PRO A 42 14.28 2.47 1.62
N LYS A 43 15.10 1.50 1.32
CA LYS A 43 15.18 0.96 -0.04
C LYS A 43 13.88 0.29 -0.46
N GLU A 44 13.27 -0.47 0.45
CA GLU A 44 11.99 -1.13 0.19
C GLU A 44 10.86 -0.11 0.07
N LEU A 45 10.89 0.95 0.88
CA LEU A 45 9.94 2.04 0.76
C LEU A 45 10.06 2.76 -0.57
N ASP A 46 11.29 2.97 -1.04
CA ASP A 46 11.50 3.57 -2.36
C ASP A 46 10.90 2.70 -3.46
N ALA A 47 11.06 1.38 -3.34
CA ALA A 47 10.47 0.46 -4.32
C ALA A 47 8.95 0.55 -4.33
N LEU A 48 8.35 0.64 -3.15
CA LEU A 48 6.90 0.80 -3.03
C LEU A 48 6.45 2.12 -3.68
N GLN A 49 7.12 3.21 -3.35
CA GLN A 49 6.76 4.51 -3.87
C GLN A 49 6.93 4.60 -5.38
N LEU A 50 7.92 3.91 -5.91
CA LEU A 50 8.11 3.86 -7.34
C LEU A 50 6.89 3.27 -8.04
N VAL A 51 6.30 2.22 -7.48
CA VAL A 51 5.07 1.65 -8.01
C VAL A 51 3.89 2.59 -7.81
N CYS A 52 3.76 3.16 -6.62
CA CYS A 52 2.58 3.93 -6.24
C CYS A 52 2.56 5.34 -6.82
N GLN A 53 3.71 5.97 -6.93
CA GLN A 53 3.78 7.38 -7.32
C GLN A 53 4.63 7.61 -8.56
N GLY A 54 5.30 6.59 -9.06
CA GLY A 54 6.15 6.72 -10.24
C GLY A 54 7.55 7.20 -9.95
N GLU A 55 7.87 7.49 -8.69
CA GLU A 55 9.22 7.90 -8.31
C GLU A 55 9.48 7.52 -6.86
N PRO A 56 10.74 7.32 -6.48
CA PRO A 56 11.04 6.95 -5.10
C PRO A 56 10.86 8.13 -4.15
N LEU A 57 10.76 7.83 -2.86
CA LEU A 57 10.69 8.87 -1.82
C LEU A 57 11.99 9.67 -1.72
N GLY A 58 13.11 9.01 -1.96
CA GLY A 58 14.41 9.60 -1.71
C GLY A 58 14.80 9.55 -0.24
N ASP A 59 16.04 9.91 0.05
CA ASP A 59 16.57 9.81 1.40
C ASP A 59 15.81 10.68 2.40
N GLU A 60 15.55 11.92 2.03
CA GLU A 60 14.84 12.84 2.91
C GLU A 60 13.39 12.43 3.12
N GLY A 61 12.74 11.99 2.07
CA GLY A 61 11.35 11.52 2.19
C GLY A 61 11.25 10.31 3.09
N CYS A 62 12.15 9.36 2.94
CA CYS A 62 12.17 8.18 3.80
C CYS A 62 12.43 8.55 5.25
N LYS A 63 13.38 9.44 5.47
CA LYS A 63 13.72 9.87 6.81
C LYS A 63 12.54 10.53 7.50
N THR A 64 11.86 11.41 6.78
CA THR A 64 10.68 12.09 7.29
C THR A 64 9.58 11.10 7.65
N LEU A 65 9.29 10.18 6.73
CA LEU A 65 8.25 9.19 6.94
C LEU A 65 8.58 8.30 8.13
N LEU A 66 9.80 7.80 8.20
CA LEU A 66 10.20 6.88 9.26
C LEU A 66 10.27 7.56 10.63
N SER A 67 10.35 8.89 10.67
CA SER A 67 10.31 9.63 11.92
C SER A 67 8.89 9.79 12.47
N GLN A 68 7.88 9.56 11.65
CA GLN A 68 6.49 9.79 12.03
C GLN A 68 5.72 8.53 12.40
N PHE A 69 6.22 7.37 12.03
CA PHE A 69 5.49 6.12 12.22
C PHE A 69 6.36 5.10 12.95
N GLU A 70 5.72 4.03 13.42
CA GLU A 70 6.43 3.04 14.22
C GLU A 70 7.52 2.34 13.40
N THR A 71 8.71 2.28 13.99
CA THR A 71 9.85 1.60 13.37
C THR A 71 10.43 0.58 14.34
N ASN A 72 11.22 -0.35 13.80
CA ASN A 72 11.92 -1.34 14.61
C ASN A 72 13.29 -0.81 15.04
N ASP A 73 14.10 -1.67 15.63
CA ASP A 73 15.44 -1.29 16.13
C ASP A 73 16.35 -0.76 15.04
N LYS A 74 16.12 -1.18 13.80
CA LYS A 74 16.93 -0.70 12.67
C LYS A 74 16.38 0.59 12.07
N GLY A 75 15.25 1.07 12.58
CA GLY A 75 14.61 2.25 12.03
C GLY A 75 13.77 1.98 10.80
N TYR A 76 13.38 0.73 10.58
CA TYR A 76 12.57 0.34 9.43
C TYR A 76 11.10 0.31 9.82
N LEU A 77 10.22 0.56 8.86
CA LEU A 77 8.78 0.71 9.09
C LEU A 77 8.13 -0.64 9.38
N THR A 78 7.61 -0.80 10.59
CA THR A 78 6.92 -2.04 10.96
C THR A 78 5.58 -2.14 10.26
N LEU A 79 4.98 -3.33 10.30
CA LEU A 79 3.63 -3.51 9.76
C LEU A 79 2.64 -2.58 10.46
N ASN A 80 2.76 -2.42 11.77
CA ASN A 80 1.88 -1.52 12.50
C ASN A 80 2.07 -0.07 12.06
N GLY A 81 3.31 0.34 11.85
CA GLY A 81 3.60 1.66 11.32
C GLY A 81 3.04 1.85 9.92
N PHE A 82 3.09 0.80 9.11
CA PHE A 82 2.54 0.80 7.77
C PHE A 82 1.01 0.97 7.79
N TYR A 83 0.34 0.29 8.70
CA TYR A 83 -1.10 0.46 8.88
C TYR A 83 -1.44 1.89 9.27
N HIS A 84 -0.69 2.47 10.19
CA HIS A 84 -0.92 3.85 10.61
C HIS A 84 -0.70 4.84 9.47
N LEU A 85 0.32 4.58 8.66
CA LEU A 85 0.59 5.40 7.48
C LEU A 85 -0.61 5.42 6.55
N TYR A 86 -1.14 4.25 6.23
CA TYR A 86 -2.26 4.19 5.29
C TYR A 86 -3.58 4.60 5.90
N PHE A 87 -3.76 4.41 7.19
CA PHE A 87 -4.91 4.98 7.87
C PHE A 87 -4.91 6.50 7.74
N ASN A 88 -3.77 7.09 8.01
CA ASN A 88 -3.58 8.53 7.89
C ASN A 88 -3.88 9.01 6.47
N GLU A 89 -3.33 8.32 5.48
CA GLU A 89 -3.54 8.66 4.09
C GLU A 89 -4.99 8.47 3.68
N ALA A 90 -5.63 7.43 4.15
CA ALA A 90 -7.04 7.18 3.83
C ALA A 90 -7.94 8.25 4.42
N GLU A 91 -7.60 8.80 5.57
CA GLU A 91 -8.36 9.89 6.16
C GLU A 91 -8.18 11.20 5.41
N ASN A 92 -6.95 11.48 5.00
CA ASN A 92 -6.60 12.80 4.47
C ASN A 92 -6.61 12.86 2.94
N ASN A 93 -6.25 11.76 2.30
CA ASN A 93 -6.14 11.69 0.84
C ASN A 93 -6.67 10.38 0.30
N PRO A 94 -7.97 10.09 0.50
CA PRO A 94 -8.51 8.79 0.08
C PRO A 94 -8.38 8.54 -1.41
N GLU A 95 -8.46 9.58 -2.23
CA GLU A 95 -8.32 9.39 -3.67
C GLU A 95 -6.92 8.93 -4.04
N SER A 96 -5.92 9.47 -3.36
CA SER A 96 -4.53 9.07 -3.60
C SER A 96 -4.34 7.61 -3.24
N VAL A 97 -4.91 7.17 -2.11
CA VAL A 97 -4.82 5.77 -1.71
C VAL A 97 -5.50 4.88 -2.74
N GLY A 98 -6.64 5.31 -3.27
CA GLY A 98 -7.34 4.56 -4.31
C GLY A 98 -6.48 4.38 -5.56
N ASP A 99 -5.82 5.45 -5.99
CA ASP A 99 -4.92 5.38 -7.15
C ASP A 99 -3.75 4.43 -6.89
N GLU A 100 -3.18 4.49 -5.68
CA GLU A 100 -2.07 3.60 -5.33
C GLU A 100 -2.52 2.14 -5.33
N LEU A 101 -3.71 1.88 -4.79
CA LEU A 101 -4.23 0.52 -4.77
C LEU A 101 -4.41 -0.03 -6.18
N LEU A 102 -4.90 0.79 -7.10
CA LEU A 102 -5.00 0.37 -8.50
C LEU A 102 -3.64 0.00 -9.06
N ARG A 103 -2.64 0.81 -8.81
CA ARG A 103 -1.28 0.53 -9.28
C ARG A 103 -0.69 -0.71 -8.64
N LEU A 104 -1.10 -1.01 -7.43
CA LEU A 104 -0.67 -2.21 -6.72
C LEU A 104 -1.45 -3.45 -7.13
N GLY A 105 -2.52 -3.29 -7.91
CA GLY A 105 -3.29 -4.41 -8.43
C GLY A 105 -4.56 -4.72 -7.66
N TYR A 106 -5.11 -3.75 -6.94
CA TYR A 106 -6.33 -3.95 -6.17
C TYR A 106 -7.43 -3.02 -6.63
N ASN A 107 -8.66 -3.49 -6.52
CA ASN A 107 -9.82 -2.64 -6.73
C ASN A 107 -10.00 -1.76 -5.49
N PRO A 108 -9.96 -0.42 -5.62
CA PRO A 108 -10.04 0.43 -4.44
C PRO A 108 -11.38 0.42 -3.73
N GLU A 109 -12.44 0.01 -4.42
CA GLU A 109 -13.77 -0.03 -3.82
C GLU A 109 -14.04 -1.34 -3.11
N THR A 110 -13.63 -2.47 -3.71
CA THR A 110 -13.90 -3.79 -3.14
C THR A 110 -12.71 -4.35 -2.36
N LEU A 111 -11.53 -3.80 -2.57
CA LEU A 111 -10.27 -4.24 -1.98
C LEU A 111 -9.88 -5.65 -2.38
N GLN A 112 -10.42 -6.12 -3.49
CA GLN A 112 -10.07 -7.42 -4.04
C GLN A 112 -8.98 -7.25 -5.06
N ALA A 113 -8.09 -8.23 -5.13
CA ALA A 113 -7.06 -8.24 -6.14
C ALA A 113 -7.70 -8.29 -7.51
N LEU A 114 -7.24 -7.43 -8.40
CA LEU A 114 -7.76 -7.41 -9.78
C LEU A 114 -7.32 -8.67 -10.51
N LEU A 115 -6.04 -9.04 -10.32
CA LEU A 115 -5.54 -10.31 -10.82
C LEU A 115 -4.50 -10.81 -9.83
N PRO A 116 -4.65 -12.05 -9.34
CA PRO A 116 -3.59 -12.64 -8.54
C PRO A 116 -2.30 -12.72 -9.36
N VAL A 117 -1.17 -12.67 -8.67
CA VAL A 117 0.12 -12.68 -9.35
C VAL A 117 0.27 -13.86 -10.30
N ALA A 118 -0.16 -15.03 -9.87
CA ALA A 118 -0.08 -16.23 -10.70
C ALA A 118 -0.96 -16.12 -11.95
N ASP A 119 -2.16 -15.58 -11.78
CA ASP A 119 -3.07 -15.41 -12.91
C ASP A 119 -2.58 -14.33 -13.86
N MET A 120 -1.92 -13.33 -13.30
CA MET A 120 -1.33 -12.27 -14.12
C MET A 120 -0.26 -12.83 -15.04
N ALA A 121 0.59 -13.69 -14.50
CA ALA A 121 1.63 -14.33 -15.31
C ALA A 121 1.02 -15.22 -16.38
N ALA A 122 -0.02 -15.97 -16.02
CA ALA A 122 -0.71 -16.82 -16.98
C ALA A 122 -1.41 -16.00 -18.05
N ALA A 123 -2.05 -14.89 -17.66
CA ALA A 123 -2.72 -14.03 -18.61
C ALA A 123 -1.74 -13.42 -19.60
N LEU A 124 -0.58 -13.00 -19.13
CA LEU A 124 0.44 -12.46 -19.99
C LEU A 124 0.95 -13.49 -21.01
N ARG A 125 1.08 -14.72 -20.55
CA ARG A 125 1.51 -15.80 -21.45
C ARG A 125 0.45 -16.16 -22.47
N SER A 126 -0.80 -16.20 -22.03
CA SER A 126 -1.88 -16.58 -22.95
C SER A 126 -2.18 -15.48 -23.96
N THR A 127 -1.80 -14.25 -23.66
CA THR A 127 -1.97 -13.15 -24.61
C THR A 127 -0.68 -12.88 -25.39
N ASN A 128 0.27 -13.72 -25.20
CA ASN A 128 1.51 -13.60 -25.94
C ASN A 128 1.32 -14.18 -27.32
N TRP A 129 1.21 -13.31 -28.24
CA TRP A 129 0.93 -13.69 -29.60
C TRP A 129 1.98 -13.14 -30.57
#